data_3588a3cefd7b8597edc8e7a275f9bf21
#
_entry.id   3588a3cefd7b8597edc8e7a275f9bf21
#
_cell.length_a   1.000
_cell.length_b   1.000
_cell.length_c   1.000
_cell.angle_alpha   90.00
_cell.angle_beta   90.00
_cell.angle_gamma   90.00
#
_symmetry.space_group_name_H-M   'P 1'
#
loop_
_entity.id
_entity.type
_entity.pdbx_description
1 polymer ?
#
loop_
_entity_poly.entity_id
_entity_poly.type
_entity_poly.pdbx_seq_one_letter_code
_entity_poly.pdbx_strand_id
1 'polypeptide(L)'
;MNFLKKIIDEKKQEVLNDKKLTPIQNIKKYCKKKNFKFSKQIKEFNNLNKPAIIAEIKQASPSKGIIKKNFDHMKIAEEYVNNDAACLSILTEKNYFLGNKKYVSDIKNKF
;
A
#
# COMPACT_ATOMS: atom_id res chain seq x y z
N MET A 1 19.11 -18.81 -0.16
CA MET A 1 17.68 -18.92 0.17
C MET A 1 16.88 -18.03 -0.76
N ASN A 2 15.83 -18.56 -1.37
CA ASN A 2 14.96 -17.76 -2.24
C ASN A 2 13.86 -17.09 -1.42
N PHE A 3 14.09 -15.87 -0.98
CA PHE A 3 13.12 -15.09 -0.19
C PHE A 3 11.79 -14.90 -0.91
N LEU A 4 11.82 -14.65 -2.22
CA LEU A 4 10.60 -14.44 -3.00
C LEU A 4 9.68 -15.67 -2.95
N LYS A 5 10.24 -16.87 -3.15
CA LYS A 5 9.48 -18.11 -3.06
C LYS A 5 8.84 -18.29 -1.69
N LYS A 6 9.59 -18.05 -0.62
CA LYS A 6 9.11 -18.13 0.76
C LYS A 6 7.97 -17.16 1.01
N ILE A 7 8.13 -15.90 0.61
CA ILE A 7 7.09 -14.86 0.74
C ILE A 7 5.81 -15.27 -0.02
N ILE A 8 5.95 -15.77 -1.23
CA ILE A 8 4.81 -16.22 -2.06
C ILE A 8 4.08 -17.39 -1.39
N ASP A 9 4.81 -18.38 -0.90
CA ASP A 9 4.20 -19.55 -0.26
C ASP A 9 3.44 -19.17 1.03
N GLU A 10 4.01 -18.32 1.84
CA GLU A 10 3.34 -17.77 3.04
C GLU A 10 2.12 -16.92 2.65
N LYS A 11 2.23 -16.08 1.62
CA LYS A 11 1.12 -15.26 1.14
C LYS A 11 -0.03 -16.11 0.59
N LYS A 12 0.24 -17.21 -0.08
CA LYS A 12 -0.79 -18.16 -0.54
C LYS A 12 -1.58 -18.73 0.65
N GLN A 13 -0.90 -19.11 1.73
CA GLN A 13 -1.57 -19.61 2.93
C GLN A 13 -2.41 -18.52 3.61
N GLU A 14 -1.86 -17.32 3.74
CA GLU A 14 -2.60 -16.16 4.27
C GLU A 14 -3.88 -15.90 3.47
N VAL A 15 -3.79 -15.85 2.15
CA VAL A 15 -4.94 -15.61 1.27
C VAL A 15 -5.98 -16.74 1.38
N LEU A 16 -5.55 -18.00 1.49
CA LEU A 16 -6.47 -19.12 1.70
C LEU A 16 -7.25 -18.97 3.02
N ASN A 17 -6.58 -18.56 4.09
CA ASN A 17 -7.21 -18.32 5.37
C ASN A 17 -8.16 -17.09 5.32
N ASP A 18 -7.73 -16.00 4.69
CA ASP A 18 -8.54 -14.80 4.51
C ASP A 18 -9.82 -15.10 3.73
N LYS A 19 -9.76 -15.93 2.68
CA LYS A 19 -10.93 -16.35 1.91
C LYS A 19 -11.92 -17.16 2.72
N LYS A 20 -11.45 -17.97 3.69
CA LYS A 20 -12.33 -18.71 4.61
C LYS A 20 -13.03 -17.79 5.59
N LEU A 21 -12.29 -16.81 6.16
CA LEU A 21 -12.80 -15.87 7.15
C LEU A 21 -13.73 -14.83 6.51
N THR A 22 -13.37 -14.36 5.33
CA THR A 22 -14.12 -13.32 4.59
C THR A 22 -14.28 -13.73 3.13
N PRO A 23 -15.34 -14.50 2.79
CA PRO A 23 -15.61 -14.90 1.43
C PRO A 23 -15.78 -13.69 0.49
N ILE A 24 -15.39 -13.85 -0.78
CA ILE A 24 -15.42 -12.77 -1.77
C ILE A 24 -16.81 -12.14 -1.95
N GLN A 25 -17.87 -12.93 -1.80
CA GLN A 25 -19.25 -12.42 -1.85
C GLN A 25 -19.52 -11.38 -0.76
N ASN A 26 -18.93 -11.58 0.44
CA ASN A 26 -19.05 -10.63 1.54
C ASN A 26 -18.27 -9.34 1.24
N ILE A 27 -17.07 -9.45 0.67
CA ILE A 27 -16.29 -8.28 0.24
C ILE A 27 -17.07 -7.48 -0.81
N LYS A 28 -17.64 -8.14 -1.80
CA LYS A 28 -18.42 -7.49 -2.87
C LYS A 28 -19.61 -6.67 -2.37
N LYS A 29 -20.25 -7.10 -1.28
CA LYS A 29 -21.38 -6.37 -0.66
C LYS A 29 -20.96 -4.98 -0.15
N TYR A 30 -19.73 -4.85 0.28
CA TYR A 30 -19.19 -3.60 0.85
C TYR A 30 -18.42 -2.77 -0.19
N CYS A 31 -18.19 -3.30 -1.38
CA CYS A 31 -17.55 -2.56 -2.47
C CYS A 31 -18.49 -1.49 -3.00
N LYS A 32 -18.18 -0.23 -2.72
CA LYS A 32 -18.86 0.90 -3.36
C LYS A 32 -18.11 1.28 -4.62
N LYS A 33 -18.84 1.59 -5.71
CA LYS A 33 -18.23 2.23 -6.87
C LYS A 33 -17.59 3.54 -6.42
N LYS A 34 -16.28 3.63 -6.51
CA LYS A 34 -15.53 4.85 -6.24
C LYS A 34 -14.87 5.33 -7.53
N ASN A 35 -14.68 6.62 -7.64
CA ASN A 35 -13.88 7.18 -8.72
C ASN A 35 -12.45 6.69 -8.57
N PHE A 36 -11.97 5.93 -9.54
CA PHE A 36 -10.59 5.45 -9.58
C PHE A 36 -9.67 6.62 -9.97
N LYS A 37 -9.01 7.19 -8.97
CA LYS A 37 -8.20 8.40 -9.14
C LYS A 37 -6.76 8.12 -9.58
N PHE A 38 -6.25 6.89 -9.44
CA PHE A 38 -4.84 6.57 -9.65
C PHE A 38 -4.36 6.95 -11.07
N SER A 39 -4.96 6.39 -12.09
CA SER A 39 -4.57 6.68 -13.48
C SER A 39 -4.86 8.12 -13.88
N LYS A 40 -5.96 8.69 -13.39
CA LYS A 40 -6.31 10.08 -13.60
C LYS A 40 -5.25 11.03 -13.04
N GLN A 41 -4.81 10.77 -11.82
CA GLN A 41 -3.78 11.58 -11.15
C GLN A 41 -2.45 11.57 -11.91
N ILE A 42 -2.02 10.39 -12.36
CA ILE A 42 -0.81 10.26 -13.18
C ILE A 42 -0.92 11.06 -14.47
N LYS A 43 -2.06 10.97 -15.18
CA LYS A 43 -2.31 11.72 -16.41
C LYS A 43 -2.32 13.23 -16.19
N GLU A 44 -2.92 13.70 -15.10
CA GLU A 44 -2.96 15.12 -14.76
C GLU A 44 -1.56 15.71 -14.55
N PHE A 45 -0.69 14.99 -13.82
CA PHE A 45 0.71 15.40 -13.66
C PHE A 45 1.45 15.43 -14.99
N ASN A 46 1.31 14.40 -15.81
CA ASN A 46 1.95 14.34 -17.12
C ASN A 46 1.47 15.46 -18.06
N ASN A 47 0.18 15.79 -18.04
CA ASN A 47 -0.37 16.89 -18.84
C ASN A 47 0.20 18.26 -18.43
N LEU A 48 0.63 18.41 -17.19
CA LEU A 48 1.30 19.61 -16.69
C LEU A 48 2.84 19.56 -16.88
N ASN A 49 3.35 18.60 -17.66
CA ASN A 49 4.78 18.34 -17.81
C ASN A 49 5.53 18.14 -16.49
N LYS A 50 4.84 17.57 -15.50
CA LYS A 50 5.41 17.21 -14.21
C LYS A 50 5.59 15.69 -14.09
N PRO A 51 6.65 15.20 -13.46
CA PRO A 51 6.79 13.78 -13.18
C PRO A 51 5.70 13.33 -12.19
N ALA A 52 5.01 12.25 -12.52
CA ALA A 52 4.04 11.63 -11.63
C ALA A 52 4.77 10.65 -10.70
N ILE A 53 5.06 11.07 -9.49
CA ILE A 53 5.78 10.27 -8.51
C ILE A 53 4.79 9.40 -7.74
N ILE A 54 5.02 8.10 -7.73
CA ILE A 54 4.38 7.14 -6.82
C ILE A 54 5.30 6.98 -5.61
N ALA A 55 4.95 7.59 -4.49
CA ALA A 55 5.76 7.58 -3.29
C ALA A 55 5.43 6.37 -2.41
N GLU A 56 6.44 5.59 -2.03
CA GLU A 56 6.26 4.36 -1.26
C GLU A 56 6.43 4.59 0.24
N ILE A 57 5.50 4.04 1.02
CA ILE A 57 5.53 4.02 2.48
C ILE A 57 5.93 2.61 2.92
N LYS A 58 7.18 2.45 3.34
CA LYS A 58 7.78 1.17 3.67
C LYS A 58 8.71 1.29 4.88
N GLN A 59 8.43 0.51 5.92
CA GLN A 59 9.22 0.48 7.15
C GLN A 59 10.45 -0.40 7.03
N ALA A 60 10.31 -1.56 6.40
CA ALA A 60 11.36 -2.56 6.32
C ALA A 60 11.30 -3.36 5.02
N SER A 61 12.36 -4.07 4.71
CA SER A 61 12.42 -5.04 3.61
C SER A 61 13.31 -6.23 3.96
N PRO A 62 13.15 -7.39 3.29
CA PRO A 62 14.00 -8.56 3.55
C PRO A 62 15.49 -8.29 3.32
N SER A 63 15.84 -7.46 2.34
CA SER A 63 17.22 -7.18 1.96
C SER A 63 17.89 -6.12 2.84
N LYS A 64 17.13 -5.17 3.37
CA LYS A 64 17.64 -4.00 4.12
C LYS A 64 17.30 -4.03 5.61
N GLY A 65 16.44 -4.94 6.07
CA GLY A 65 15.90 -4.89 7.42
C GLY A 65 15.08 -3.63 7.66
N ILE A 66 15.15 -3.06 8.84
CA ILE A 66 14.44 -1.82 9.17
C ILE A 66 15.06 -0.64 8.43
N ILE A 67 14.28 0.01 7.57
CA ILE A 67 14.69 1.18 6.79
C ILE A 67 14.41 2.47 7.59
N LYS A 68 13.26 2.53 8.27
CA LYS A 68 12.83 3.67 9.08
C LYS A 68 12.50 3.21 10.49
N LYS A 69 13.33 3.56 11.49
CA LYS A 69 13.14 3.15 12.90
C LYS A 69 11.90 3.77 13.54
N ASN A 70 11.77 5.09 13.45
CA ASN A 70 10.60 5.83 13.98
C ASN A 70 9.56 5.96 12.88
N PHE A 71 8.89 4.85 12.57
CA PHE A 71 7.94 4.77 11.47
C PHE A 71 6.55 5.24 11.90
N ASP A 72 6.08 6.29 11.26
CA ASP A 72 4.71 6.79 11.36
C ASP A 72 4.14 6.95 9.96
N HIS A 73 3.27 6.02 9.57
CA HIS A 73 2.70 5.98 8.22
C HIS A 73 1.88 7.24 7.89
N MET A 74 1.19 7.82 8.88
CA MET A 74 0.38 9.02 8.67
C MET A 74 1.24 10.25 8.42
N LYS A 75 2.30 10.39 9.20
CA LYS A 75 3.25 11.50 9.04
C LYS A 75 3.99 11.42 7.71
N ILE A 76 4.43 10.22 7.32
CA ILE A 76 5.10 10.00 6.03
C ILE A 76 4.14 10.31 4.87
N ALA A 77 2.90 9.83 4.95
CA ALA A 77 1.88 10.13 3.93
C ALA A 77 1.65 11.64 3.79
N GLU A 78 1.53 12.35 4.91
CA GLU A 78 1.36 13.80 4.92
C GLU A 78 2.53 14.53 4.27
N GLU A 79 3.77 14.13 4.57
CA GLU A 79 4.97 14.69 3.95
C GLU A 79 4.99 14.45 2.43
N TYR A 80 4.63 13.25 1.98
CA TYR A 80 4.55 12.94 0.54
C TYR A 80 3.47 13.75 -0.17
N VAL A 81 2.28 13.86 0.42
CA VAL A 81 1.17 14.64 -0.16
C VAL A 81 1.52 16.12 -0.22
N ASN A 82 2.12 16.67 0.83
CA ASN A 82 2.53 18.09 0.89
C ASN A 82 3.67 18.41 -0.08
N ASN A 83 4.40 17.43 -0.55
CA ASN A 83 5.48 17.57 -1.53
C ASN A 83 5.10 17.03 -2.93
N ASP A 84 3.81 17.07 -3.27
CA ASP A 84 3.28 16.80 -4.61
C ASP A 84 3.51 15.36 -5.12
N ALA A 85 3.51 14.35 -4.26
CA ALA A 85 3.41 12.97 -4.72
C ALA A 85 2.07 12.77 -5.46
N ALA A 86 2.13 12.19 -6.64
CA ALA A 86 0.92 11.92 -7.43
C ALA A 86 0.07 10.81 -6.83
N CYS A 87 0.71 9.78 -6.33
CA CYS A 87 0.09 8.60 -5.71
C CYS A 87 0.95 8.09 -4.56
N LEU A 88 0.34 7.27 -3.70
CA LEU A 88 1.02 6.59 -2.60
C LEU A 88 0.98 5.07 -2.82
N SER A 89 2.11 4.41 -2.58
CA SER A 89 2.22 2.96 -2.51
C SER A 89 2.43 2.56 -1.05
N ILE A 90 1.56 1.72 -0.52
CA ILE A 90 1.53 1.41 0.91
C ILE A 90 1.79 -0.08 1.11
N LEU A 91 2.87 -0.41 1.82
CA LEU A 91 3.19 -1.80 2.17
C LEU A 91 2.24 -2.31 3.24
N THR A 92 1.51 -3.38 2.91
CA THR A 92 0.56 -4.04 3.80
C THR A 92 1.05 -5.40 4.29
N GLU A 93 2.13 -5.92 3.71
CA GLU A 93 2.71 -7.20 4.09
C GLU A 93 3.37 -7.09 5.46
N LYS A 94 2.99 -7.98 6.39
CA LYS A 94 3.31 -7.86 7.82
C LYS A 94 4.67 -8.44 8.18
N ASN A 95 5.02 -9.61 7.64
CA ASN A 95 6.14 -10.40 8.15
C ASN A 95 7.51 -9.91 7.67
N TYR A 96 7.60 -9.45 6.43
CA TYR A 96 8.86 -9.07 5.77
C TYR A 96 9.03 -7.57 5.60
N PHE A 97 7.93 -6.83 5.47
CA PHE A 97 7.94 -5.39 5.26
C PHE A 97 7.40 -4.61 6.46
N LEU A 98 6.97 -5.29 7.51
CA LEU A 98 6.37 -4.71 8.71
C LEU A 98 5.18 -3.78 8.38
N GLY A 99 4.46 -4.10 7.31
CA GLY A 99 3.28 -3.37 6.87
C GLY A 99 2.03 -3.73 7.66
N ASN A 100 0.94 -3.04 7.36
CA ASN A 100 -0.36 -3.31 7.95
C ASN A 100 -1.47 -2.89 6.99
N LYS A 101 -2.48 -3.73 6.80
CA LYS A 101 -3.66 -3.42 5.97
C LYS A 101 -4.38 -2.15 6.45
N LYS A 102 -4.35 -1.87 7.74
CA LYS A 102 -4.96 -0.68 8.35
C LYS A 102 -4.34 0.62 7.83
N TYR A 103 -3.08 0.63 7.44
CA TYR A 103 -2.43 1.83 6.90
C TYR A 103 -3.14 2.39 5.67
N VAL A 104 -3.68 1.51 4.82
CA VAL A 104 -4.44 1.92 3.62
C VAL A 104 -5.70 2.68 4.02
N SER A 105 -6.48 2.15 4.97
CA SER A 105 -7.71 2.81 5.42
C SER A 105 -7.43 4.12 6.17
N ASP A 106 -6.42 4.14 7.03
CA ASP A 106 -6.02 5.34 7.77
C ASP A 106 -5.65 6.48 6.83
N ILE A 107 -4.80 6.20 5.84
CA ILE A 107 -4.34 7.19 4.86
C ILE A 107 -5.50 7.64 3.96
N LYS A 108 -6.31 6.69 3.47
CA LYS A 108 -7.42 6.99 2.58
C LYS A 108 -8.53 7.82 3.25
N ASN A 109 -8.70 7.70 4.55
CA ASN A 109 -9.69 8.48 5.29
C ASN A 109 -9.25 9.94 5.52
N LYS A 110 -7.95 10.22 5.44
CA LYS A 110 -7.40 11.57 5.64
C LYS A 110 -7.10 12.29 4.33
N PHE A 111 -6.61 11.57 3.35
CA PHE A 111 -6.14 12.09 2.06
C PHE A 111 -6.96 11.50 0.89
#